data_f05f9d55073b18ba0c2b9ac1a94829b0
#
_entry.id   f05f9d55073b18ba0c2b9ac1a94829b0
#
_cell.length_a   1.000
_cell.length_b   1.000
_cell.length_c   1.000
_cell.angle_alpha   90.00
_cell.angle_beta   90.00
_cell.angle_gamma   90.00
#
_symmetry.space_group_name_H-M   'P 1'
#
loop_
_entity.id
_entity.type
_entity.pdbx_description
1 polymer ?
#
loop_
_entity_poly.entity_id
_entity_poly.type
_entity_poly.pdbx_seq_one_letter_code
_entity_poly.pdbx_strand_id
1 'polypeptide(L)' 'MTTTHTSLEDLLTEHEVAKLLKVSVATIRRRRLFRQPPDFLKIGASVRYRREAIERLIASAEQRMGGQ' A
#
# COMPACT_ATOMS: atom_id res chain seq x y z
N MET A 1 21.84 -3.69 14.66
CA MET A 1 21.53 -3.75 14.15
C MET A 1 20.74 -3.23 13.58
N THR A 2 20.64 -2.92 13.11
CA THR A 2 19.95 -2.38 12.68
C THR A 2 19.10 -2.81 11.99
N THR A 3 18.48 -2.86 11.87
CA THR A 3 17.60 -3.36 11.43
C THR A 3 16.76 -2.65 10.75
N THR A 4 16.99 -1.77 10.22
CA THR A 4 16.13 -1.01 9.51
C THR A 4 15.97 -1.42 8.11
N HIS A 5 16.55 -2.42 7.65
CA HIS A 5 16.36 -2.81 6.28
C HIS A 5 14.98 -3.40 6.09
N THR A 6 14.44 -3.27 4.90
CA THR A 6 13.16 -3.82 4.55
C THR A 6 13.34 -5.21 3.97
N SER A 7 12.63 -6.15 4.54
CA SER A 7 12.62 -7.49 3.99
C SER A 7 11.93 -7.48 2.64
N LEU A 8 12.37 -8.33 1.74
CA LEU A 8 11.70 -8.45 0.44
C LEU A 8 10.26 -8.88 0.61
N GLU A 9 9.96 -9.58 1.68
CA GLU A 9 8.60 -10.03 1.95
C GLU A 9 7.70 -8.89 2.34
N ASP A 10 8.28 -7.75 2.72
CA ASP A 10 7.49 -6.60 3.10
C ASP A 10 7.12 -5.73 1.91
N LEU A 11 7.61 -6.07 0.73
CA LEU A 11 7.27 -5.35 -0.48
C LEU A 11 6.18 -6.08 -1.23
N LEU A 12 5.16 -5.34 -1.61
CA LEU A 12 3.99 -5.92 -2.25
C LEU A 12 3.83 -5.31 -3.64
N THR A 13 3.36 -6.14 -4.56
CA THR A 13 3.01 -5.65 -5.89
C THR A 13 1.63 -5.02 -5.84
N GLU A 14 1.29 -4.29 -6.89
CA GLU A 14 -0.04 -3.69 -6.95
C GLU A 14 -1.13 -4.77 -6.94
N HIS A 15 -0.85 -5.91 -7.53
CA HIS A 15 -1.83 -7.00 -7.55
C HIS A 15 -2.02 -7.58 -6.15
N GLU A 16 -0.93 -7.71 -5.42
CA GLU A 16 -1.02 -8.20 -4.05
C GLU A 16 -1.78 -7.23 -3.15
N VAL A 17 -1.52 -5.94 -3.34
CA VAL A 17 -2.22 -4.93 -2.57
C VAL A 17 -3.71 -4.95 -2.87
N ALA A 18 -4.05 -5.04 -4.16
CA ALA A 18 -5.46 -5.09 -4.54
C ALA A 18 -6.15 -6.28 -3.90
N LYS A 19 -5.47 -7.41 -3.88
CA LYS A 19 -6.02 -8.62 -3.29
C LYS A 19 -6.21 -8.47 -1.79
N LEU A 20 -5.21 -7.90 -1.12
CA LEU A 20 -5.31 -7.70 0.32
C LEU A 20 -6.45 -6.76 0.68
N LEU A 21 -6.62 -5.71 -0.09
CA LEU A 21 -7.66 -4.73 0.18
C LEU A 21 -8.99 -5.09 -0.45
N LYS A 22 -9.01 -6.16 -1.21
CA LYS A 22 -10.21 -6.66 -1.88
C LYS A 22 -10.84 -5.61 -2.79
N VAL A 23 -9.97 -4.98 -3.55
CA VAL A 23 -10.40 -4.02 -4.57
C VAL A 23 -9.73 -4.41 -5.88
N SER A 24 -10.13 -3.77 -6.96
CA SER A 24 -9.55 -4.06 -8.26
C SER A 24 -8.16 -3.42 -8.38
N VAL A 25 -7.34 -3.98 -9.26
CA VAL A 25 -6.04 -3.38 -9.54
C VAL A 25 -6.22 -1.99 -10.12
N ALA A 26 -7.27 -1.80 -10.91
CA ALA A 26 -7.56 -0.49 -11.49
C ALA A 26 -7.76 0.54 -10.39
N THR A 27 -8.39 0.16 -9.28
CA THR A 27 -8.58 1.06 -8.16
C THR A 27 -7.23 1.46 -7.56
N ILE A 28 -6.32 0.51 -7.42
CA ILE A 28 -5.00 0.80 -6.87
C ILE A 28 -4.23 1.74 -7.79
N ARG A 29 -4.31 1.49 -9.10
CA ARG A 29 -3.62 2.33 -10.07
C ARG A 29 -4.17 3.74 -10.07
N ARG A 30 -5.47 3.86 -9.93
CA ARG A 30 -6.12 5.15 -9.89
C ARG A 30 -5.67 5.95 -8.67
N ARG A 31 -5.62 5.31 -7.52
CA ARG A 31 -5.17 5.98 -6.31
C ARG A 31 -3.73 6.47 -6.48
N ARG A 32 -2.89 5.65 -7.10
CA ARG A 32 -1.51 6.05 -7.35
C ARG A 32 -1.46 7.25 -8.28
N LEU A 33 -2.29 7.24 -9.31
CA LEU A 33 -2.32 8.33 -10.26
C LEU A 33 -2.66 9.65 -9.59
N PHE A 34 -3.57 9.62 -8.63
CA PHE A 34 -4.00 10.82 -7.94
C PHE A 34 -3.26 11.03 -6.63
N ARG A 35 -2.18 10.33 -6.44
CA ARG A 35 -1.31 10.49 -5.29
C ARG A 35 -2.04 10.30 -3.98
N GLN A 36 -2.93 9.34 -3.98
CA GLN A 36 -3.67 8.98 -2.79
C GLN A 36 -3.02 7.76 -2.14
N PRO A 37 -3.19 7.59 -0.83
CA PRO A 37 -2.66 6.40 -0.18
C PRO A 37 -3.20 5.14 -0.85
N PRO A 38 -2.44 4.05 -0.82
CA PRO A 38 -1.22 3.88 -0.04
C PRO A 38 0.01 4.41 -0.77
N ASP A 39 1.02 4.81 0.00
CA ASP A 39 2.28 5.28 -0.56
C ASP A 39 2.97 4.14 -1.27
N PHE A 40 3.70 4.47 -2.30
CA PHE A 40 4.37 3.45 -3.08
C PHE A 40 5.84 3.81 -3.31
N LEU A 41 6.58 2.81 -3.74
CA LEU A 41 7.98 2.95 -4.12
C LEU A 41 8.10 2.64 -5.59
N LYS A 42 9.00 3.34 -6.24
CA LYS A 42 9.28 3.03 -7.63
C LYS A 42 10.72 2.56 -7.73
N ILE A 43 10.90 1.33 -8.15
CA ILE A 43 12.21 0.72 -8.27
C ILE A 43 12.43 0.44 -9.73
N GLY A 44 13.17 1.32 -10.39
CA GLY A 44 13.25 1.26 -11.83
C GLY A 44 11.88 1.50 -12.43
N ALA A 45 11.42 0.56 -13.22
CA ALA A 45 10.08 0.66 -13.83
C ALA A 45 9.03 -0.06 -12.98
N SER A 46 9.42 -0.65 -11.86
CA SER A 46 8.51 -1.45 -11.06
C SER A 46 7.95 -0.64 -9.90
N VAL A 47 6.67 -0.83 -9.64
CA VAL A 47 6.01 -0.20 -8.51
C VAL A 47 5.82 -1.22 -7.41
N ARG A 48 6.17 -0.84 -6.20
CA ARG A 48 6.01 -1.70 -5.04
C ARG A 48 5.44 -0.90 -3.89
N TYR A 49 4.82 -1.59 -2.96
CA TYR A 49 4.21 -0.98 -1.79
C TYR A 49 4.79 -1.64 -0.54
N ARG A 50 5.04 -0.84 0.48
CA ARG A 50 5.46 -1.40 1.76
C ARG A 50 4.24 -1.87 2.51
N ARG A 51 4.39 -2.98 3.20
CA ARG A 51 3.30 -3.51 4.02
C ARG A 51 2.80 -2.46 5.00
N GLU A 52 3.71 -1.70 5.55
CA GLU A 52 3.36 -0.66 6.52
C GLU A 52 2.42 0.38 5.93
N ALA A 53 2.62 0.72 4.67
CA ALA A 53 1.77 1.72 4.02
C ALA A 53 0.34 1.19 3.92
N ILE A 54 0.21 -0.10 3.66
CA ILE A 54 -1.11 -0.71 3.57
C ILE A 54 -1.77 -0.73 4.94
N GLU A 55 -0.99 -1.06 5.97
CA GLU A 55 -1.52 -1.10 7.31
C GLU A 55 -1.98 0.27 7.77
N ARG A 56 -1.23 1.31 7.40
CA ARG A 56 -1.62 2.67 7.74
C ARG A 56 -2.92 3.07 7.06
N LEU A 57 -3.07 2.66 5.80
CA LEU A 57 -4.29 2.96 5.08
C LEU A 57 -5.49 2.31 5.76
N ILE A 58 -5.34 1.05 6.14
CA ILE A 58 -6.42 0.32 6.78
C ILE A 58 -6.77 0.98 8.11
N ALA A 59 -5.76 1.32 8.89
CA ALA A 59 -5.99 1.95 10.19
C ALA A 59 -6.71 3.28 10.01
N SER A 60 -6.34 4.04 9.00
CA SER A 60 -6.96 5.32 8.73
C SER A 60 -8.43 5.14 8.35
N ALA A 61 -8.70 4.13 7.55
CA ALA A 61 -10.08 3.86 7.14
C ALA A 61 -10.93 3.43 8.34
N GLU A 62 -10.34 2.65 9.23
CA GLU A 62 -11.05 2.22 10.43
C GLU A 62 -11.40 3.40 11.32
N GLN A 63 -10.47 4.34 11.43
CA GLN A 63 -10.71 5.52 12.24
C GLN A 63 -11.87 6.33 11.67
N ARG A 64 -11.92 6.43 10.36
CA ARG A 64 -13.00 7.18 9.72
C ARG A 64 -14.33 6.52 9.98
N MET A 65 -14.35 5.22 9.89
CA MET A 65 -15.58 4.47 10.16
C MET A 65 -15.99 4.65 11.61
N GLY A 66 -15.03 4.57 12.51
CA GLY A 66 -15.32 4.70 13.92
C GLY A 66 -15.81 6.08 14.29
N GLY A 67 -15.52 7.06 13.48
CA GLY A 67 -15.93 8.42 13.75
C GLY A 67 -17.38 8.69 13.43
N GLN A 68 -18.06 7.76 12.90
CA GLN A 68 -19.45 7.94 12.51
C GLN A 68 -20.38 8.05 13.67
#